data_3bc182089a2f057e510db8bb77155229
#
_entry.id   3bc182089a2f057e510db8bb77155229
#
_cell.length_a   1.000
_cell.length_b   1.000
_cell.length_c   1.000
_cell.angle_alpha   90.00
_cell.angle_beta   90.00
_cell.angle_gamma   90.00
#
_symmetry.space_group_name_H-M   'P 1'
#
loop_
_entity.id
_entity.type
_entity.pdbx_description
1 polymer ?
#
loop_
_entity_poly.entity_id
_entity_poly.type
_entity_poly.pdbx_seq_one_letter_code
_entity_poly.pdbx_strand_id
1 'polypeptide(L)'
;IFSPENPKGRYIHYGIREHAMAAAMNGISLHGGLIPYGGTFLAFTDYARGAIRLSSLMKIRVIYVMTHDSIGLGEDGPTHQPIEHLAILRATPNMLVFRPADTIETAETWEIALESKETPSTIALSRQNLPTVRKKHSLKNLTSYGAYIISDTKLLKKVILVASGSEVSIALNAQK
;
A
#
# COMPACT_ATOMS: atom_id res chain seq x y z
N ILE A 1 -14.73 6.26 17.88
CA ILE A 1 -15.35 5.07 17.28
C ILE A 1 -16.75 5.47 16.85
N PHE A 2 -17.17 5.04 15.68
CA PHE A 2 -18.54 5.14 15.21
C PHE A 2 -19.41 4.10 15.95
N SER A 3 -20.48 4.54 16.58
CA SER A 3 -21.42 3.68 17.31
C SER A 3 -22.79 4.36 17.39
N PRO A 4 -23.83 3.67 17.85
CA PRO A 4 -25.14 4.29 18.10
C PRO A 4 -25.07 5.50 19.03
N GLU A 5 -24.16 5.47 20.02
CA GLU A 5 -23.94 6.55 20.99
C GLU A 5 -23.06 7.67 20.42
N ASN A 6 -22.28 7.37 19.36
CA ASN A 6 -21.40 8.33 18.70
C ASN A 6 -21.52 8.26 17.16
N PRO A 7 -22.63 8.72 16.58
CA PRO A 7 -22.84 8.65 15.13
C PRO A 7 -21.95 9.61 14.32
N LYS A 8 -21.18 10.47 14.98
CA LYS A 8 -20.18 11.34 14.35
C LYS A 8 -18.76 10.74 14.35
N GLY A 9 -18.61 9.54 14.93
CA GLY A 9 -17.33 8.82 14.94
C GLY A 9 -16.85 8.50 13.53
N ARG A 10 -15.54 8.66 13.29
CA ARG A 10 -14.92 8.42 11.98
C ARG A 10 -14.13 7.12 11.92
N TYR A 11 -14.13 6.34 12.97
CA TYR A 11 -13.41 5.07 13.05
C TYR A 11 -14.42 3.93 13.27
N ILE A 12 -14.38 2.95 12.38
CA ILE A 12 -15.28 1.80 12.37
C ILE A 12 -14.48 0.54 12.68
N HIS A 13 -14.87 -0.18 13.71
CA HIS A 13 -14.37 -1.52 13.99
C HIS A 13 -15.18 -2.56 13.21
N TYR A 14 -14.54 -3.23 12.25
CA TYR A 14 -15.17 -4.29 11.48
C TYR A 14 -15.01 -5.68 12.13
N GLY A 15 -14.11 -5.81 13.09
CA GLY A 15 -13.69 -7.11 13.59
C GLY A 15 -12.94 -7.90 12.50
N ILE A 16 -12.95 -9.22 12.58
CA ILE A 16 -12.31 -10.10 11.58
C ILE A 16 -13.29 -10.28 10.41
N ARG A 17 -13.39 -9.26 9.53
CA ARG A 17 -14.33 -9.19 8.40
C ARG A 17 -13.75 -8.36 7.25
N GLU A 18 -12.67 -8.81 6.66
CA GLU A 18 -11.92 -8.09 5.63
C GLU A 18 -12.78 -7.79 4.40
N HIS A 19 -13.58 -8.75 3.96
CA HIS A 19 -14.51 -8.53 2.84
C HIS A 19 -15.57 -7.48 3.17
N ALA A 20 -16.17 -7.56 4.34
CA ALA A 20 -17.18 -6.59 4.77
C ALA A 20 -16.58 -5.19 4.94
N MET A 21 -15.37 -5.06 5.48
CA MET A 21 -14.63 -3.80 5.55
C MET A 21 -14.47 -3.20 4.15
N ALA A 22 -13.91 -3.97 3.21
CA ALA A 22 -13.66 -3.49 1.86
C ALA A 22 -14.97 -3.14 1.11
N ALA A 23 -16.02 -3.95 1.26
CA ALA A 23 -17.32 -3.68 0.67
C ALA A 23 -17.99 -2.43 1.27
N ALA A 24 -17.92 -2.24 2.58
CA ALA A 24 -18.42 -1.03 3.23
C ALA A 24 -17.66 0.23 2.77
N MET A 25 -16.33 0.14 2.61
CA MET A 25 -15.54 1.24 2.05
C MET A 25 -15.97 1.58 0.62
N ASN A 26 -16.28 0.58 -0.22
CA ASN A 26 -16.85 0.82 -1.54
C ASN A 26 -18.18 1.59 -1.45
N GLY A 27 -19.08 1.20 -0.55
CA GLY A 27 -20.34 1.89 -0.31
C GLY A 27 -20.15 3.33 0.17
N ILE A 28 -19.22 3.57 1.09
CA ILE A 28 -18.88 4.91 1.60
C ILE A 28 -18.34 5.80 0.48
N SER A 29 -17.45 5.26 -0.36
CA SER A 29 -16.90 5.99 -1.50
C SER A 29 -17.97 6.34 -2.52
N LEU A 30 -18.88 5.42 -2.84
CA LEU A 30 -20.01 5.64 -3.76
C LEU A 30 -21.02 6.64 -3.23
N HIS A 31 -21.29 6.63 -1.92
CA HIS A 31 -22.17 7.61 -1.28
C HIS A 31 -21.62 9.04 -1.39
N GLY A 32 -20.30 9.17 -1.40
CA GLY A 32 -19.62 10.47 -1.47
C GLY A 32 -19.50 11.19 -0.13
N GLY A 33 -18.77 12.30 -0.14
CA GLY A 33 -18.56 13.14 1.05
C GLY A 33 -17.46 12.67 2.00
N LEU A 34 -17.00 11.41 1.87
CA LEU A 34 -15.92 10.82 2.67
C LEU A 34 -14.93 10.08 1.79
N ILE A 35 -13.69 10.03 2.22
CA ILE A 35 -12.63 9.21 1.62
C ILE A 35 -12.35 8.06 2.57
N PRO A 36 -12.80 6.84 2.26
CA PRO A 36 -12.57 5.69 3.12
C PRO A 36 -11.14 5.16 2.96
N TYR A 37 -10.52 4.84 4.09
CA TYR A 37 -9.34 3.99 4.11
C TYR A 37 -9.49 2.93 5.19
N GLY A 38 -8.94 1.75 4.96
CA GLY A 38 -9.03 0.64 5.90
C GLY A 38 -7.82 -0.26 5.79
N GLY A 39 -7.47 -0.92 6.88
CA GLY A 39 -6.25 -1.68 7.00
C GLY A 39 -6.44 -3.07 7.56
N THR A 40 -5.64 -3.99 7.03
CA THR A 40 -5.44 -5.35 7.52
C THR A 40 -4.07 -5.84 7.04
N PHE A 41 -3.70 -7.09 7.31
CA PHE A 41 -2.48 -7.69 6.76
C PHE A 41 -2.64 -7.92 5.25
N LEU A 42 -1.54 -7.81 4.52
CA LEU A 42 -1.55 -8.00 3.05
C LEU A 42 -2.07 -9.39 2.64
N ALA A 43 -1.72 -10.44 3.40
CA ALA A 43 -2.22 -11.79 3.15
C ALA A 43 -3.75 -11.88 3.16
N PHE A 44 -4.43 -11.04 3.93
CA PHE A 44 -5.90 -11.06 4.04
C PHE A 44 -6.61 -10.32 2.91
N THR A 45 -5.88 -9.79 1.93
CA THR A 45 -6.48 -9.39 0.66
C THR A 45 -7.15 -10.56 -0.05
N ASP A 46 -6.75 -11.80 0.24
CA ASP A 46 -7.41 -13.00 -0.26
C ASP A 46 -8.89 -13.04 0.15
N TYR A 47 -9.19 -12.72 1.40
CA TYR A 47 -10.58 -12.66 1.89
C TYR A 47 -11.35 -11.47 1.33
N ALA A 48 -10.69 -10.34 1.07
CA ALA A 48 -11.32 -9.13 0.56
C ALA A 48 -11.30 -9.02 -0.97
N ARG A 49 -10.72 -9.99 -1.68
CA ARG A 49 -10.41 -9.95 -3.11
C ARG A 49 -11.57 -9.48 -3.98
N GLY A 50 -12.77 -10.00 -3.75
CA GLY A 50 -13.96 -9.64 -4.52
C GLY A 50 -14.30 -8.15 -4.38
N ALA A 51 -14.32 -7.63 -3.18
CA ALA A 51 -14.61 -6.22 -2.90
C ALA A 51 -13.53 -5.27 -3.42
N ILE A 52 -12.24 -5.65 -3.28
CA ILE A 52 -11.10 -4.89 -3.82
C ILE A 52 -11.20 -4.80 -5.35
N ARG A 53 -11.50 -5.92 -6.03
CA ARG A 53 -11.69 -5.93 -7.48
C ARG A 53 -12.87 -5.04 -7.91
N LEU A 54 -13.96 -5.04 -7.15
CA LEU A 54 -15.11 -4.19 -7.43
C LEU A 54 -14.78 -2.71 -7.31
N SER A 55 -13.96 -2.26 -6.36
CA SER A 55 -13.55 -0.84 -6.29
C SER A 55 -12.82 -0.39 -7.55
N SER A 56 -11.99 -1.27 -8.12
CA SER A 56 -11.30 -1.00 -9.40
C SER A 56 -12.27 -0.94 -10.58
N LEU A 57 -13.20 -1.88 -10.65
CA LEU A 57 -14.21 -1.95 -11.72
C LEU A 57 -15.15 -0.74 -11.68
N MET A 58 -15.55 -0.31 -10.49
CA MET A 58 -16.42 0.85 -10.27
C MET A 58 -15.69 2.19 -10.40
N LYS A 59 -14.35 2.18 -10.54
CA LYS A 59 -13.52 3.39 -10.62
C LYS A 59 -13.77 4.34 -9.46
N ILE A 60 -13.64 3.83 -8.24
CA ILE A 60 -13.87 4.61 -7.02
C ILE A 60 -12.61 4.72 -6.17
N ARG A 61 -12.46 5.84 -5.45
CA ARG A 61 -11.36 6.08 -4.55
C ARG A 61 -11.57 5.36 -3.23
N VAL A 62 -10.86 4.26 -3.05
CA VAL A 62 -10.75 3.52 -1.79
C VAL A 62 -9.28 3.29 -1.51
N ILE A 63 -8.82 3.50 -0.28
CA ILE A 63 -7.42 3.33 0.10
C ILE A 63 -7.29 2.12 1.02
N TYR A 64 -6.60 1.09 0.52
CA TYR A 64 -6.31 -0.14 1.24
C TYR A 64 -4.90 -0.07 1.84
N VAL A 65 -4.82 -0.02 3.17
CA VAL A 65 -3.53 -0.02 3.90
C VAL A 65 -3.23 -1.45 4.33
N MET A 66 -2.40 -2.13 3.55
CA MET A 66 -2.11 -3.55 3.73
C MET A 66 -0.74 -3.73 4.37
N THR A 67 -0.72 -4.03 5.66
CA THR A 67 0.51 -4.19 6.45
C THR A 67 1.07 -5.60 6.40
N HIS A 68 2.25 -5.82 7.00
CA HIS A 68 2.88 -7.15 7.08
C HIS A 68 3.15 -7.74 5.69
N ASP A 69 3.84 -6.97 4.85
CA ASP A 69 3.97 -7.15 3.40
C ASP A 69 4.94 -8.24 2.95
N SER A 70 5.64 -8.89 3.88
CA SER A 70 6.71 -9.85 3.54
C SER A 70 6.96 -10.87 4.65
N ILE A 71 7.94 -11.75 4.44
CA ILE A 71 8.43 -12.69 5.46
C ILE A 71 8.93 -11.98 6.73
N GLY A 72 9.22 -10.68 6.65
CA GLY A 72 9.59 -9.84 7.79
C GLY A 72 8.48 -9.66 8.84
N LEU A 73 7.29 -10.18 8.60
CA LEU A 73 6.22 -10.21 9.61
C LEU A 73 6.59 -11.10 10.82
N GLY A 74 7.48 -12.09 10.62
CA GLY A 74 8.05 -12.86 11.72
C GLY A 74 7.31 -14.16 12.03
N GLU A 75 6.96 -14.37 13.30
CA GLU A 75 6.55 -15.66 13.88
C GLU A 75 5.12 -16.11 13.54
N ASP A 76 4.29 -15.27 12.95
CA ASP A 76 2.91 -15.64 12.56
C ASP A 76 2.88 -16.76 11.50
N GLY A 77 3.98 -16.97 10.80
CA GLY A 77 4.21 -18.12 9.93
C GLY A 77 3.56 -18.02 8.55
N PRO A 78 3.57 -19.12 7.78
CA PRO A 78 3.23 -19.13 6.35
C PRO A 78 1.78 -18.77 6.03
N THR A 79 0.85 -18.93 6.96
CA THR A 79 -0.56 -18.54 6.78
C THR A 79 -0.76 -17.02 6.71
N HIS A 80 0.23 -16.24 7.16
CA HIS A 80 0.19 -14.78 7.21
C HIS A 80 1.23 -14.14 6.31
N GLN A 81 2.18 -14.92 5.76
CA GLN A 81 3.25 -14.45 4.88
C GLN A 81 2.76 -14.32 3.44
N PRO A 82 2.65 -13.10 2.89
CA PRO A 82 2.23 -12.90 1.52
C PRO A 82 3.35 -13.29 0.54
N ILE A 83 3.00 -13.95 -0.56
CA ILE A 83 3.91 -14.30 -1.66
C ILE A 83 3.39 -13.71 -2.96
N GLU A 84 2.25 -14.17 -3.46
CA GLU A 84 1.65 -13.77 -4.75
C GLU A 84 0.78 -12.51 -4.66
N HIS A 85 0.48 -12.01 -3.49
CA HIS A 85 -0.51 -10.95 -3.24
C HIS A 85 -0.21 -9.66 -4.00
N LEU A 86 1.05 -9.22 -4.02
CA LEU A 86 1.44 -8.04 -4.80
C LEU A 86 1.27 -8.25 -6.30
N ALA A 87 1.59 -9.45 -6.80
CA ALA A 87 1.41 -9.79 -8.22
C ALA A 87 -0.09 -9.79 -8.59
N ILE A 88 -0.93 -10.37 -7.75
CA ILE A 88 -2.39 -10.37 -7.94
C ILE A 88 -2.96 -8.94 -7.93
N LEU A 89 -2.53 -8.11 -7.00
CA LEU A 89 -2.98 -6.71 -6.93
C LEU A 89 -2.53 -5.93 -8.16
N ARG A 90 -1.28 -6.09 -8.61
CA ARG A 90 -0.75 -5.47 -9.83
C ARG A 90 -1.44 -5.96 -11.10
N ALA A 91 -1.89 -7.21 -11.13
CA ALA A 91 -2.67 -7.76 -12.24
C ALA A 91 -4.14 -7.26 -12.26
N THR A 92 -4.61 -6.59 -11.22
CA THR A 92 -5.95 -6.03 -11.16
C THR A 92 -6.00 -4.72 -11.96
N PRO A 93 -6.78 -4.64 -13.07
CA PRO A 93 -6.88 -3.42 -13.84
C PRO A 93 -7.39 -2.25 -13.00
N ASN A 94 -6.89 -1.04 -13.29
CA ASN A 94 -7.28 0.18 -12.57
C ASN A 94 -7.03 0.11 -11.05
N MET A 95 -5.89 -0.46 -10.62
CA MET A 95 -5.46 -0.52 -9.22
C MET A 95 -4.07 0.10 -9.10
N LEU A 96 -3.90 1.10 -8.26
CA LEU A 96 -2.59 1.59 -7.86
C LEU A 96 -2.04 0.71 -6.74
N VAL A 97 -0.82 0.21 -6.93
CA VAL A 97 -0.17 -0.67 -5.94
C VAL A 97 1.17 -0.06 -5.56
N PHE A 98 1.27 0.40 -4.33
CA PHE A 98 2.45 1.02 -3.76
C PHE A 98 3.10 0.11 -2.72
N ARG A 99 4.41 0.11 -2.70
CA ARG A 99 5.22 -0.56 -1.66
C ARG A 99 6.38 0.35 -1.27
N PRO A 100 6.09 1.36 -0.43
CA PRO A 100 7.08 2.38 -0.09
C PRO A 100 8.24 1.81 0.72
N ALA A 101 9.45 2.32 0.47
CA ALA A 101 10.68 1.88 1.11
C ALA A 101 10.96 2.62 2.43
N ASP A 102 10.35 3.79 2.62
CA ASP A 102 10.55 4.61 3.81
C ASP A 102 9.38 5.56 4.09
N THR A 103 9.50 6.36 5.13
CA THR A 103 8.46 7.33 5.55
C THR A 103 8.18 8.38 4.48
N ILE A 104 9.20 8.79 3.71
CA ILE A 104 9.05 9.82 2.68
C ILE A 104 8.20 9.28 1.53
N GLU A 105 8.53 8.10 1.03
CA GLU A 105 7.72 7.42 0.01
C GLU A 105 6.31 7.11 0.52
N THR A 106 6.16 6.78 1.80
CA THR A 106 4.84 6.56 2.40
C THR A 106 4.00 7.84 2.34
N ALA A 107 4.56 9.00 2.70
CA ALA A 107 3.84 10.27 2.61
C ALA A 107 3.47 10.63 1.17
N GLU A 108 4.40 10.47 0.23
CA GLU A 108 4.17 10.67 -1.21
C GLU A 108 3.09 9.74 -1.77
N THR A 109 3.07 8.49 -1.31
CA THR A 109 2.04 7.51 -1.68
C THR A 109 0.65 7.95 -1.21
N TRP A 110 0.55 8.45 0.03
CA TRP A 110 -0.72 8.97 0.54
C TRP A 110 -1.22 10.17 -0.27
N GLU A 111 -0.35 11.08 -0.68
CA GLU A 111 -0.69 12.20 -1.57
C GLU A 111 -1.32 11.68 -2.86
N ILE A 112 -0.65 10.75 -3.56
CA ILE A 112 -1.15 10.16 -4.80
C ILE A 112 -2.50 9.46 -4.57
N ALA A 113 -2.63 8.67 -3.52
CA ALA A 113 -3.83 7.92 -3.21
C ALA A 113 -5.04 8.84 -2.92
N LEU A 114 -4.80 9.96 -2.24
CA LEU A 114 -5.83 10.97 -1.96
C LEU A 114 -6.24 11.76 -3.20
N GLU A 115 -5.34 11.98 -4.15
CA GLU A 115 -5.62 12.68 -5.41
C GLU A 115 -6.30 11.78 -6.46
N SER A 116 -6.11 10.46 -6.38
CA SER A 116 -6.63 9.49 -7.34
C SER A 116 -8.13 9.25 -7.15
N LYS A 117 -8.97 10.07 -7.78
CA LYS A 117 -10.43 10.07 -7.57
C LYS A 117 -11.15 8.84 -8.15
N GLU A 118 -10.64 8.29 -9.24
CA GLU A 118 -11.27 7.20 -10.02
C GLU A 118 -10.49 5.89 -9.98
N THR A 119 -9.53 5.79 -9.06
CA THR A 119 -8.65 4.63 -8.95
C THR A 119 -8.42 4.29 -7.49
N PRO A 120 -8.74 3.08 -7.05
CA PRO A 120 -8.40 2.63 -5.72
C PRO A 120 -6.88 2.41 -5.59
N SER A 121 -6.38 2.56 -4.38
CA SER A 121 -4.96 2.42 -4.06
C SER A 121 -4.75 1.35 -3.01
N THR A 122 -3.73 0.51 -3.20
CA THR A 122 -3.23 -0.39 -2.17
C THR A 122 -1.83 0.06 -1.76
N ILE A 123 -1.63 0.29 -0.47
CA ILE A 123 -0.37 0.67 0.15
C ILE A 123 0.12 -0.50 0.98
N ALA A 124 1.10 -1.24 0.46
CA ALA A 124 1.71 -2.37 1.15
C ALA A 124 2.84 -1.87 2.07
N LEU A 125 2.69 -2.09 3.38
CA LEU A 125 3.60 -1.62 4.40
C LEU A 125 4.24 -2.78 5.16
N SER A 126 5.51 -2.61 5.55
CA SER A 126 6.21 -3.59 6.36
C SER A 126 5.70 -3.62 7.81
N ARG A 127 5.85 -4.78 8.49
CA ARG A 127 5.72 -4.87 9.94
C ARG A 127 6.91 -4.25 10.65
N GLN A 128 8.10 -4.55 10.17
CA GLN A 128 9.35 -4.10 10.75
C GLN A 128 9.65 -2.63 10.39
N ASN A 129 10.44 -1.99 11.24
CA ASN A 129 10.93 -0.66 10.97
C ASN A 129 11.93 -0.66 9.80
N LEU A 130 11.79 0.29 8.90
CA LEU A 130 12.69 0.47 7.77
C LEU A 130 13.54 1.75 7.96
N PRO A 131 14.81 1.74 7.53
CA PRO A 131 15.63 2.95 7.55
C PRO A 131 15.14 3.95 6.50
N THR A 132 15.27 5.24 6.79
CA THR A 132 15.09 6.28 5.78
C THR A 132 16.20 6.17 4.74
N VAL A 133 15.85 5.83 3.52
CA VAL A 133 16.79 5.63 2.41
C VAL A 133 16.96 6.89 1.55
N ARG A 134 15.93 7.70 1.45
CA ARG A 134 15.97 9.00 0.76
C ARG A 134 16.55 10.07 1.67
N LYS A 135 17.79 10.46 1.40
CA LYS A 135 18.54 11.47 2.19
C LYS A 135 18.47 12.88 1.61
N LYS A 136 18.07 13.01 0.34
CA LYS A 136 17.97 14.31 -0.33
C LYS A 136 16.51 14.76 -0.36
N HIS A 137 16.28 16.00 0.07
CA HIS A 137 14.97 16.62 -0.04
C HIS A 137 14.60 16.86 -1.51
N SER A 138 13.32 16.65 -1.83
CA SER A 138 12.73 16.98 -3.13
C SER A 138 11.35 17.57 -2.88
N LEU A 139 11.04 18.65 -3.59
CA LEU A 139 9.67 19.20 -3.64
C LEU A 139 8.77 18.40 -4.60
N LYS A 140 9.37 17.53 -5.42
CA LYS A 140 8.63 16.67 -6.34
C LYS A 140 8.30 15.36 -5.64
N ASN A 141 7.08 14.91 -5.82
CA ASN A 141 6.66 13.55 -5.45
C ASN A 141 7.34 12.56 -6.40
N LEU A 142 8.43 11.93 -5.95
CA LEU A 142 9.19 10.99 -6.79
C LEU A 142 8.47 9.65 -6.94
N THR A 143 7.63 9.27 -6.00
CA THR A 143 6.82 8.06 -6.07
C THR A 143 5.85 8.09 -7.26
N SER A 144 5.42 9.29 -7.69
CA SER A 144 4.54 9.47 -8.85
C SER A 144 5.15 9.01 -10.18
N TYR A 145 6.47 8.89 -10.27
CA TYR A 145 7.14 8.37 -11.45
C TYR A 145 7.08 6.83 -11.57
N GLY A 146 6.58 6.14 -10.54
CA GLY A 146 6.54 4.67 -10.46
C GLY A 146 7.89 4.03 -10.16
N ALA A 147 8.98 4.58 -10.67
CA ALA A 147 10.36 4.19 -10.35
C ALA A 147 11.29 5.39 -10.54
N TYR A 148 12.33 5.44 -9.74
CA TYR A 148 13.38 6.47 -9.84
C TYR A 148 14.73 5.95 -9.32
N ILE A 149 15.81 6.62 -9.70
CA ILE A 149 17.16 6.25 -9.27
C ILE A 149 17.42 6.83 -7.88
N ILE A 150 17.61 5.96 -6.89
CA ILE A 150 17.95 6.35 -5.52
C ILE A 150 19.47 6.39 -5.30
N SER A 151 20.21 5.55 -5.99
CA SER A 151 21.67 5.49 -5.95
C SER A 151 22.25 5.18 -7.33
N ASP A 152 23.33 5.84 -7.69
CA ASP A 152 24.01 5.65 -8.97
C ASP A 152 25.51 5.57 -8.75
N THR A 153 26.24 5.06 -9.75
CA THR A 153 27.69 4.97 -9.77
C THR A 153 28.26 5.75 -10.95
N LYS A 154 29.47 6.31 -10.76
CA LYS A 154 30.26 6.92 -11.85
C LYS A 154 31.05 5.89 -12.65
N LEU A 155 31.11 4.64 -12.17
CA LEU A 155 31.79 3.55 -12.87
C LEU A 155 30.93 3.00 -14.01
N LEU A 156 31.55 2.17 -14.87
CA LEU A 156 30.83 1.46 -15.92
C LEU A 156 29.73 0.59 -15.27
N LYS A 157 28.48 0.86 -15.65
CA LYS A 157 27.32 0.14 -15.13
C LYS A 157 27.22 -1.22 -15.80
N LYS A 158 27.21 -2.29 -15.00
CA LYS A 158 27.07 -3.68 -15.48
C LYS A 158 25.75 -4.30 -15.08
N VAL A 159 25.14 -3.82 -13.98
CA VAL A 159 23.93 -4.38 -13.37
C VAL A 159 23.03 -3.24 -12.91
N ILE A 160 21.72 -3.41 -13.01
CA ILE A 160 20.70 -2.54 -12.41
C ILE A 160 20.00 -3.37 -11.33
N LEU A 161 20.01 -2.86 -10.09
CA LEU A 161 19.24 -3.43 -9.00
C LEU A 161 17.91 -2.69 -8.90
N VAL A 162 16.81 -3.42 -8.99
CA VAL A 162 15.45 -2.88 -8.86
C VAL A 162 14.83 -3.47 -7.59
N ALA A 163 14.34 -2.62 -6.70
CA ALA A 163 13.77 -3.04 -5.43
C ALA A 163 12.62 -2.12 -5.01
N SER A 164 11.76 -2.59 -4.12
CA SER A 164 10.68 -1.83 -3.51
C SER A 164 10.52 -2.22 -2.03
N GLY A 165 9.95 -1.35 -1.21
CA GLY A 165 9.70 -1.64 0.19
C GLY A 165 10.96 -1.98 0.97
N SER A 166 10.89 -3.01 1.79
CA SER A 166 11.99 -3.46 2.66
C SER A 166 13.27 -3.87 1.91
N GLU A 167 13.14 -4.32 0.66
CA GLU A 167 14.28 -4.79 -0.14
C GLU A 167 15.16 -3.65 -0.68
N VAL A 168 14.70 -2.39 -0.66
CA VAL A 168 15.51 -1.25 -1.12
C VAL A 168 16.78 -1.09 -0.27
N SER A 169 16.67 -1.23 1.05
CA SER A 169 17.85 -1.16 1.93
C SER A 169 18.85 -2.30 1.68
N ILE A 170 18.34 -3.49 1.33
CA ILE A 170 19.16 -4.65 0.96
C ILE A 170 19.88 -4.38 -0.35
N ALA A 171 19.17 -3.87 -1.37
CA ALA A 171 19.76 -3.51 -2.67
C ALA A 171 20.84 -2.43 -2.54
N LEU A 172 20.63 -1.42 -1.71
CA LEU A 172 21.63 -0.39 -1.41
C LEU A 172 22.88 -0.94 -0.72
N ASN A 173 22.72 -1.96 0.13
CA ASN A 173 23.85 -2.64 0.76
C ASN A 173 24.60 -3.54 -0.23
N ALA A 174 23.90 -4.21 -1.14
CA ALA A 174 24.50 -5.04 -2.18
C ALA A 174 25.26 -4.23 -3.24
N GLN A 175 24.97 -2.94 -3.40
CA GLN A 175 25.69 -2.04 -4.32
C GLN A 175 27.10 -1.69 -3.83
N LYS A 176 27.38 -1.77 -2.52
CA LYS A 176 28.69 -1.45 -1.91
C LYS A 176 29.73 -2.49 -2.23
#